data_cb2b2faa27b52648039bc755f4f5e8db
#
_entry.id   cb2b2faa27b52648039bc755f4f5e8db
#
_cell.length_a   1.000
_cell.length_b   1.000
_cell.length_c   1.000
_cell.angle_alpha   90.00
_cell.angle_beta   90.00
_cell.angle_gamma   90.00
#
_symmetry.space_group_name_H-M   'P 1'
#
loop_
_entity.id
_entity.type
_entity.pdbx_description
1 polymer ?
#
loop_
_entity_poly.entity_id
_entity_poly.type
_entity_poly.pdbx_seq_one_letter_code
_entity_poly.pdbx_strand_id
1 'polypeptide(L)'
;DEDTKDGRGPCFLCAWNRRKTLFKAAEEFGCTKLALGHHKDDILETLLMNQIFQGAYATMPPILRMAKFDMTIIRPLALVREAEIEVVAEQHEYRKQIKNCPHEKVSNRPQVRELLKRMEELNPNAASSLWGAMTNIQKEYLV
;
A
#
# COMPACT_ATOMS: atom_id res chain seq x y z
N ASP A 1 11.96 24.55 -2.12
CA ASP A 1 12.77 23.35 -2.45
C ASP A 1 13.81 23.16 -1.36
N GLU A 2 13.39 22.71 -0.19
CA GLU A 2 14.34 22.19 0.80
C GLU A 2 14.55 20.71 0.54
N ASP A 3 15.62 20.39 -0.18
CA ASP A 3 16.24 19.06 -0.17
C ASP A 3 16.50 18.69 1.27
N THR A 4 15.72 17.76 1.78
CA THR A 4 15.92 17.25 3.14
C THR A 4 17.30 16.63 3.19
N LYS A 5 18.09 16.98 4.22
CA LYS A 5 19.46 16.53 4.47
C LYS A 5 19.70 15.01 4.34
N ASP A 6 18.64 14.22 4.20
CA ASP A 6 18.62 12.75 4.09
C ASP A 6 18.29 12.24 2.67
N GLY A 7 18.11 13.08 1.65
CA GLY A 7 17.75 12.67 0.28
C GLY A 7 16.37 12.01 0.14
N ARG A 8 15.54 12.05 1.18
CA ARG A 8 14.19 11.46 1.18
C ARG A 8 13.16 12.48 0.74
N GLY A 9 12.43 12.21 -0.35
CA GLY A 9 11.46 13.14 -0.91
C GLY A 9 10.29 13.50 0.02
N PRO A 10 9.57 14.61 -0.27
CA PRO A 10 8.51 15.16 0.59
C PRO A 10 7.38 14.17 0.89
N CYS A 11 7.07 13.28 -0.05
CA CYS A 11 6.07 12.22 0.15
C CYS A 11 6.46 11.22 1.24
N PHE A 12 7.75 10.91 1.37
CA PHE A 12 8.24 10.02 2.44
C PHE A 12 8.05 10.67 3.81
N LEU A 13 8.44 11.94 3.94
CA LEU A 13 8.30 12.69 5.21
C LEU A 13 6.83 12.87 5.60
N CYS A 14 5.96 13.17 4.64
CA CYS A 14 4.52 13.27 4.87
C CYS A 14 3.95 11.93 5.38
N ALA A 15 4.28 10.82 4.72
CA ALA A 15 3.84 9.49 5.13
C ALA A 15 4.38 9.09 6.51
N TRP A 16 5.64 9.46 6.81
CA TRP A 16 6.26 9.24 8.11
C TRP A 16 5.56 10.02 9.22
N ASN A 17 5.35 11.33 9.03
CA ASN A 17 4.69 12.19 10.01
C ASN A 17 3.26 11.76 10.28
N ARG A 18 2.48 11.47 9.22
CA ARG A 18 1.11 10.93 9.34
C ARG A 18 1.09 9.65 10.16
N ARG A 19 2.00 8.72 9.90
CA ARG A 19 2.09 7.45 10.64
C ARG A 19 2.44 7.67 12.10
N LYS A 20 3.41 8.56 12.39
CA LYS A 20 3.79 8.93 13.75
C LYS A 20 2.62 9.53 14.54
N THR A 21 1.83 10.41 13.93
CA THR A 21 0.62 11.00 14.54
C THR A 21 -0.43 9.93 14.85
N LEU A 22 -0.67 9.01 13.89
CA LEU A 22 -1.61 7.90 14.10
C LEU A 22 -1.18 6.96 15.22
N PHE A 23 0.12 6.68 15.35
CA PHE A 23 0.63 5.84 16.44
C PHE A 23 0.46 6.51 17.79
N LYS A 24 0.75 7.82 17.90
CA LYS A 24 0.51 8.58 19.14
C LYS A 24 -0.96 8.57 19.54
N ALA A 25 -1.86 8.84 18.59
CA ALA A 25 -3.29 8.79 18.86
C ALA A 25 -3.75 7.39 19.31
N ALA A 26 -3.28 6.34 18.64
CA ALA A 26 -3.59 4.97 19.03
C ALA A 26 -3.11 4.64 20.47
N GLU A 27 -1.93 5.11 20.83
CA GLU A 27 -1.34 4.96 22.17
C GLU A 27 -2.16 5.71 23.23
N GLU A 28 -2.56 6.96 22.94
CA GLU A 28 -3.42 7.79 23.81
C GLU A 28 -4.78 7.14 24.07
N PHE A 29 -5.33 6.43 23.09
CA PHE A 29 -6.57 5.65 23.22
C PHE A 29 -6.37 4.22 23.77
N GLY A 30 -5.17 3.85 24.17
CA GLY A 30 -4.86 2.50 24.68
C GLY A 30 -4.99 1.40 23.64
N CYS A 31 -4.91 1.75 22.33
CA CYS A 31 -5.00 0.79 21.25
C CYS A 31 -3.65 0.16 20.95
N THR A 32 -3.60 -1.17 20.79
CA THR A 32 -2.41 -1.92 20.39
C THR A 32 -2.40 -2.27 18.88
N LYS A 33 -3.47 -1.92 18.16
CA LYS A 33 -3.61 -2.17 16.72
C LYS A 33 -4.05 -0.92 15.99
N LEU A 34 -3.45 -0.67 14.83
CA LEU A 34 -3.82 0.38 13.90
C LEU A 34 -4.33 -0.24 12.60
N ALA A 35 -5.63 -0.09 12.31
CA ALA A 35 -6.21 -0.53 11.05
C ALA A 35 -6.00 0.51 9.96
N LEU A 36 -5.46 0.09 8.81
CA LEU A 36 -5.28 0.93 7.62
C LEU A 36 -6.15 0.39 6.47
N GLY A 37 -6.75 1.30 5.71
CA GLY A 37 -7.67 1.00 4.60
C GLY A 37 -6.99 0.53 3.31
N HIS A 38 -5.73 0.05 3.37
CA HIS A 38 -5.09 -0.51 2.17
C HIS A 38 -5.79 -1.80 1.73
N HIS A 39 -6.08 -1.89 0.43
CA HIS A 39 -6.77 -3.01 -0.20
C HIS A 39 -5.81 -3.85 -1.09
N LYS A 40 -6.35 -4.90 -1.72
CA LYS A 40 -5.54 -5.85 -2.52
C LYS A 40 -4.75 -5.15 -3.63
N ASP A 41 -5.37 -4.21 -4.35
CA ASP A 41 -4.70 -3.49 -5.44
C ASP A 41 -3.54 -2.63 -4.93
N ASP A 42 -3.67 -1.94 -3.78
CA ASP A 42 -2.55 -1.20 -3.14
C ASP A 42 -1.35 -2.10 -2.83
N ILE A 43 -1.62 -3.33 -2.38
CA ILE A 43 -0.59 -4.31 -2.02
C ILE A 43 0.13 -4.79 -3.29
N LEU A 44 -0.63 -5.09 -4.36
CA LEU A 44 -0.06 -5.52 -5.65
C LEU A 44 0.68 -4.38 -6.35
N GLU A 45 0.13 -3.16 -6.37
CA GLU A 45 0.83 -1.98 -6.87
C GLU A 45 2.16 -1.77 -6.13
N THR A 46 2.17 -1.91 -4.81
CA THR A 46 3.38 -1.76 -3.99
C THR A 46 4.38 -2.88 -4.28
N LEU A 47 3.94 -4.11 -4.49
CA LEU A 47 4.79 -5.22 -4.91
C LEU A 47 5.51 -4.89 -6.23
N LEU A 48 4.76 -4.48 -7.25
CA LEU A 48 5.31 -4.11 -8.56
C LEU A 48 6.24 -2.90 -8.46
N MET A 49 5.88 -1.87 -7.70
CA MET A 49 6.75 -0.72 -7.46
C MET A 49 8.08 -1.11 -6.83
N ASN A 50 8.06 -1.98 -5.82
CA ASN A 50 9.30 -2.44 -5.17
C ASN A 50 10.15 -3.27 -6.11
N GLN A 51 9.56 -4.13 -6.92
CA GLN A 51 10.29 -4.91 -7.93
C GLN A 51 10.92 -4.02 -9.00
N ILE A 52 10.16 -3.08 -9.56
CA ILE A 52 10.60 -2.25 -10.69
C ILE A 52 11.63 -1.19 -10.25
N PHE A 53 11.40 -0.54 -9.11
CA PHE A 53 12.20 0.63 -8.71
C PHE A 53 13.21 0.35 -7.58
N GLN A 54 13.04 -0.75 -6.84
CA GLN A 54 13.90 -1.08 -5.69
C GLN A 54 14.63 -2.42 -5.85
N GLY A 55 14.30 -3.22 -6.87
CA GLY A 55 14.82 -4.58 -7.01
C GLY A 55 14.46 -5.48 -5.83
N ALA A 56 13.35 -5.20 -5.13
CA ALA A 56 12.96 -5.91 -3.93
C ALA A 56 11.63 -6.65 -4.11
N TYR A 57 11.61 -7.93 -3.75
CA TYR A 57 10.38 -8.72 -3.70
C TYR A 57 9.71 -8.55 -2.33
N ALA A 58 9.03 -7.43 -2.14
CA ALA A 58 8.40 -7.05 -0.88
C ALA A 58 7.17 -6.17 -1.13
N THR A 59 6.21 -6.21 -0.21
CA THR A 59 5.02 -5.37 -0.24
C THR A 59 4.54 -5.03 1.18
N MET A 60 3.31 -4.54 1.31
CA MET A 60 2.64 -4.27 2.58
C MET A 60 1.94 -5.54 3.09
N PRO A 61 2.44 -6.24 4.13
CA PRO A 61 1.77 -7.43 4.63
C PRO A 61 0.41 -7.07 5.28
N PRO A 62 -0.58 -7.97 5.27
CA PRO A 62 -1.87 -7.77 5.93
C PRO A 62 -1.75 -7.49 7.43
N ILE A 63 -0.75 -8.07 8.08
CA ILE A 63 -0.43 -7.87 9.50
C ILE A 63 1.07 -7.57 9.62
N LEU A 64 1.42 -6.48 10.29
CA LEU A 64 2.80 -6.07 10.54
C LEU A 64 2.97 -5.64 11.99
N ARG A 65 3.67 -6.43 12.79
CA ARG A 65 4.09 -6.03 14.13
C ARG A 65 5.29 -5.10 14.04
N MET A 66 5.19 -3.94 14.66
CA MET A 66 6.25 -2.94 14.67
C MET A 66 7.29 -3.28 15.75
N ALA A 67 8.57 -3.40 15.36
CA ALA A 67 9.63 -3.74 16.31
C ALA A 67 9.94 -2.62 17.32
N LYS A 68 9.70 -1.36 16.94
CA LYS A 68 10.03 -0.17 17.74
C LYS A 68 8.86 0.42 18.52
N PHE A 69 7.66 -0.09 18.33
CA PHE A 69 6.43 0.39 18.93
C PHE A 69 5.61 -0.82 19.36
N ASP A 70 4.96 -0.76 20.52
CA ASP A 70 4.02 -1.82 20.90
C ASP A 70 2.70 -1.68 20.11
N MET A 71 2.83 -1.74 18.81
CA MET A 71 1.78 -1.50 17.84
C MET A 71 1.82 -2.54 16.73
N THR A 72 0.65 -3.04 16.34
CA THR A 72 0.47 -3.88 15.17
C THR A 72 -0.35 -3.14 14.11
N ILE A 73 0.20 -2.97 12.92
CA ILE A 73 -0.57 -2.50 11.76
C ILE A 73 -1.36 -3.68 11.20
N ILE A 74 -2.65 -3.49 10.98
CA ILE A 74 -3.52 -4.46 10.29
C ILE A 74 -4.16 -3.82 9.05
N ARG A 75 -4.43 -4.63 8.01
CA ARG A 75 -5.08 -4.20 6.77
C ARG A 75 -6.28 -5.12 6.51
N PRO A 76 -7.44 -4.82 7.12
CA PRO A 76 -8.61 -5.69 7.01
C PRO A 76 -9.10 -5.89 5.56
N LEU A 77 -8.84 -4.93 4.68
CA LEU A 77 -9.24 -4.97 3.26
C LEU A 77 -8.19 -5.60 2.33
N ALA A 78 -7.14 -6.22 2.88
CA ALA A 78 -6.02 -6.76 2.10
C ALA A 78 -6.41 -7.74 0.98
N LEU A 79 -7.54 -8.43 1.10
CA LEU A 79 -8.03 -9.39 0.11
C LEU A 79 -9.14 -8.83 -0.81
N VAL A 80 -9.63 -7.62 -0.53
CA VAL A 80 -10.72 -6.96 -1.26
C VAL A 80 -10.14 -6.12 -2.40
N ARG A 81 -10.78 -6.15 -3.56
CA ARG A 81 -10.40 -5.34 -4.72
C ARG A 81 -10.96 -3.91 -4.59
N GLU A 82 -10.25 -2.92 -5.18
CA GLU A 82 -10.69 -1.52 -5.20
C GLU A 82 -12.10 -1.38 -5.77
N ALA A 83 -12.40 -2.08 -6.87
CA ALA A 83 -13.71 -2.06 -7.52
C ALA A 83 -14.87 -2.53 -6.60
N GLU A 84 -14.62 -3.52 -5.73
CA GLU A 84 -15.61 -3.99 -4.76
C GLU A 84 -15.86 -2.94 -3.67
N ILE A 85 -14.80 -2.24 -3.25
CA ILE A 85 -14.90 -1.15 -2.27
C ILE A 85 -15.65 0.05 -2.86
N GLU A 86 -15.42 0.39 -4.12
CA GLU A 86 -16.13 1.47 -4.82
C GLU A 86 -17.63 1.24 -4.85
N VAL A 87 -18.08 0.01 -5.16
CA VAL A 87 -19.50 -0.35 -5.12
C VAL A 87 -20.11 -0.12 -3.73
N VAL A 88 -19.44 -0.56 -2.68
CA VAL A 88 -19.90 -0.36 -1.30
C VAL A 88 -19.92 1.12 -0.93
N ALA A 89 -18.88 1.87 -1.33
CA ALA A 89 -18.77 3.30 -1.05
C ALA A 89 -19.91 4.10 -1.73
N GLU A 90 -20.29 3.72 -2.94
CA GLU A 90 -21.42 4.32 -3.67
C GLU A 90 -22.77 3.99 -3.00
N GLN A 91 -22.99 2.73 -2.61
CA GLN A 91 -24.22 2.30 -1.92
C GLN A 91 -24.43 3.01 -0.58
N HIS A 92 -23.33 3.34 0.13
CA HIS A 92 -23.39 4.03 1.42
C HIS A 92 -23.18 5.55 1.32
N GLU A 93 -23.13 6.10 0.11
CA GLU A 93 -22.96 7.54 -0.15
C GLU A 93 -21.75 8.15 0.59
N TYR A 94 -20.65 7.41 0.70
CA TYR A 94 -19.44 7.91 1.37
C TYR A 94 -18.88 9.12 0.63
N ARG A 95 -18.52 10.16 1.40
CA ARG A 95 -17.94 11.38 0.83
C ARG A 95 -16.59 11.07 0.21
N LYS A 96 -16.42 11.45 -1.06
CA LYS A 96 -15.13 11.38 -1.74
C LYS A 96 -14.14 12.35 -1.08
N GLN A 97 -12.94 11.87 -0.79
CA GLN A 97 -11.87 12.73 -0.27
C GLN A 97 -11.46 13.73 -1.35
N ILE A 98 -11.40 15.02 -0.97
CA ILE A 98 -10.82 16.05 -1.82
C ILE A 98 -9.30 15.95 -1.69
N LYS A 99 -8.63 15.64 -2.79
CA LYS A 99 -7.17 15.52 -2.84
C LYS A 99 -6.55 16.89 -3.03
N ASN A 100 -5.82 17.37 -2.01
CA ASN A 100 -5.19 18.70 -2.01
C ASN A 100 -3.65 18.62 -1.94
N CYS A 101 -3.04 17.47 -2.26
CA CYS A 101 -1.60 17.31 -2.16
C CYS A 101 -0.90 17.86 -3.43
N PRO A 102 -0.02 18.88 -3.33
CA PRO A 102 0.70 19.43 -4.48
C PRO A 102 1.70 18.40 -5.09
N HIS A 103 2.12 17.40 -4.33
CA HIS A 103 3.08 16.37 -4.76
C HIS A 103 2.41 15.09 -5.31
N GLU A 104 1.09 15.05 -5.46
CA GLU A 104 0.37 13.85 -5.94
C GLU A 104 0.78 13.44 -7.37
N LYS A 105 1.15 14.43 -8.20
CA LYS A 105 1.55 14.20 -9.59
C LYS A 105 2.94 13.59 -9.78
N VAL A 106 3.75 13.49 -8.72
CA VAL A 106 5.15 13.00 -8.78
C VAL A 106 5.25 11.49 -8.50
N SER A 107 4.14 10.81 -8.27
CA SER A 107 4.13 9.38 -7.96
C SER A 107 4.09 8.52 -9.23
N ASN A 108 4.88 7.44 -9.27
CA ASN A 108 4.81 6.41 -10.32
C ASN A 108 3.63 5.44 -10.13
N ARG A 109 2.81 5.62 -9.09
CA ARG A 109 1.69 4.73 -8.78
C ARG A 109 0.64 4.66 -9.91
N PRO A 110 0.24 5.77 -10.59
CA PRO A 110 -0.69 5.69 -11.71
C PRO A 110 -0.20 4.81 -12.87
N GLN A 111 1.11 4.88 -13.19
CA GLN A 111 1.72 4.06 -14.23
C GLN A 111 1.75 2.57 -13.84
N VAL A 112 2.03 2.27 -12.58
CA VAL A 112 2.02 0.88 -12.07
C VAL A 112 0.60 0.32 -12.00
N ARG A 113 -0.39 1.13 -11.67
CA ARG A 113 -1.82 0.77 -11.74
C ARG A 113 -2.22 0.41 -13.17
N GLU A 114 -1.82 1.21 -14.14
CA GLU A 114 -2.06 0.93 -15.55
C GLU A 114 -1.35 -0.36 -16.01
N LEU A 115 -0.13 -0.60 -15.54
CA LEU A 115 0.59 -1.85 -15.81
C LEU A 115 -0.19 -3.06 -15.26
N LEU A 116 -0.70 -2.98 -14.04
CA LEU A 116 -1.50 -4.07 -13.44
C LEU A 116 -2.75 -4.35 -14.27
N LYS A 117 -3.45 -3.32 -14.77
CA LYS A 117 -4.60 -3.48 -15.68
C LYS A 117 -4.21 -4.22 -16.95
N ARG A 118 -3.10 -3.85 -17.60
CA ARG A 118 -2.61 -4.55 -18.81
C ARG A 118 -2.25 -6.01 -18.52
N MET A 119 -1.72 -6.30 -17.35
CA MET A 119 -1.48 -7.69 -16.93
C MET A 119 -2.80 -8.47 -16.79
N GLU A 120 -3.87 -7.83 -16.30
CA GLU A 120 -5.21 -8.44 -16.21
C GLU A 120 -5.89 -8.59 -17.59
N GLU A 121 -5.62 -7.72 -18.55
CA GLU A 121 -6.02 -7.89 -19.96
C GLU A 121 -5.35 -9.13 -20.58
N LEU A 122 -4.08 -9.35 -20.29
CA LEU A 122 -3.34 -10.53 -20.73
C LEU A 122 -3.82 -11.82 -20.06
N ASN A 123 -4.07 -11.74 -18.76
CA ASN A 123 -4.57 -12.85 -17.94
C ASN A 123 -5.53 -12.31 -16.86
N PRO A 124 -6.85 -12.58 -16.99
CA PRO A 124 -7.85 -12.12 -16.00
C PRO A 124 -7.55 -12.54 -14.55
N ASN A 125 -6.73 -13.57 -14.36
CA ASN A 125 -6.29 -14.04 -13.03
C ASN A 125 -4.95 -13.42 -12.58
N ALA A 126 -4.38 -12.44 -13.30
CA ALA A 126 -3.06 -11.88 -13.01
C ALA A 126 -2.93 -11.37 -11.56
N ALA A 127 -3.93 -10.64 -11.06
CA ALA A 127 -3.93 -10.17 -9.67
C ALA A 127 -3.88 -11.32 -8.64
N SER A 128 -4.59 -12.41 -8.90
CA SER A 128 -4.58 -13.59 -8.03
C SER A 128 -3.27 -14.38 -8.14
N SER A 129 -2.71 -14.46 -9.34
CA SER A 129 -1.41 -15.10 -9.58
C SER A 129 -0.27 -14.33 -8.92
N LEU A 130 -0.25 -13.00 -9.02
CA LEU A 130 0.72 -12.15 -8.32
C LEU A 130 0.60 -12.29 -6.79
N TRP A 131 -0.63 -12.32 -6.28
CA TRP A 131 -0.87 -12.55 -4.86
C TRP A 131 -0.33 -13.92 -4.41
N GLY A 132 -0.67 -14.98 -5.13
CA GLY A 132 -0.21 -16.35 -4.83
C GLY A 132 1.32 -16.49 -4.91
N ALA A 133 1.97 -15.82 -5.86
CA ALA A 133 3.42 -15.85 -6.04
C ALA A 133 4.18 -15.36 -4.80
N MET A 134 3.60 -14.47 -3.98
CA MET A 134 4.24 -14.01 -2.75
C MET A 134 4.45 -15.10 -1.70
N THR A 135 3.68 -16.17 -1.75
CA THR A 135 3.79 -17.32 -0.84
C THR A 135 4.27 -18.59 -1.51
N ASN A 136 4.40 -18.57 -2.86
CA ASN A 136 4.85 -19.72 -3.66
C ASN A 136 6.20 -19.45 -4.32
N ILE A 137 7.22 -19.24 -3.50
CA ILE A 137 8.58 -18.94 -3.96
C ILE A 137 9.32 -20.25 -4.21
N GLN A 138 9.70 -20.49 -5.46
CA GLN A 138 10.48 -21.65 -5.92
C GLN A 138 11.98 -21.33 -5.74
N LYS A 139 12.50 -21.57 -4.55
CA LYS A 139 13.88 -21.13 -4.19
C LYS A 139 14.96 -21.76 -5.04
N GLU A 140 14.74 -22.98 -5.54
CA GLU A 140 15.67 -23.73 -6.40
C GLU A 140 15.85 -23.09 -7.78
N TYR A 141 14.93 -22.20 -8.18
CA TYR A 141 14.93 -21.50 -9.48
C TYR A 141 15.24 -20.01 -9.35
N LEU A 142 15.70 -19.56 -8.17
CA LEU A 142 16.17 -18.19 -7.98
C LEU A 142 17.68 -18.11 -8.16
N VAL A 143 18.17 -16.98 -8.71
CA VAL A 143 19.59 -16.66 -8.89
C VAL A 143 20.21 -16.14 -7.60
#